data_899d3c19185015c4a9e6e36455f42c80
#
_entry.id   899d3c19185015c4a9e6e36455f42c80
#
_cell.length_a   1.000
_cell.length_b   1.000
_cell.length_c   1.000
_cell.angle_alpha   90.00
_cell.angle_beta   90.00
_cell.angle_gamma   90.00
#
_symmetry.space_group_name_H-M   'P 1'
#
loop_
_entity.id
_entity.type
_entity.pdbx_description
1 polymer ?
#
loop_
_entity_poly.entity_id
_entity_poly.type
_entity_poly.pdbx_seq_one_letter_code
_entity_poly.pdbx_strand_id
1 'polypeptide(L)'
;MLRAASVVRSGEFDDARVVDRVALDAADRNRRRLVLTGEGGTTFLLDLPQATALRDGDGLMLDGGAIVRVVGLAEPLAEIAAATPLDFVRLAWHLGNRHADVAFAPGVLRVRRDHVLEAMAAGLGATVTPVEAAFDPEPGAPGHGHDHGADHGHGTPPPELPPPPPARVAENDAQLPAGALFRLQAWLSPAYPVGAFAFSSGLEWAVEAGDVIDAASLQRWIAVILTDGGGFCDAVFFVHAHRAIEQGDDNALAAVAELAVAFAPSKERHLETTAQGGAFLAATRAAWPCAALDRLAAAWPGPCAYPIAVGAAAAGHAIAVVPALAAFLHAVAANLISAGVRLVPLGQTDGQRVLAALEPVIAETTARALATPLDDVGSAAFRADLASLRHETQYTRLFRS
;
A
#
# COMPACT_ATOMS: atom_id res chain seq x y z
N MET A 1 6.59 4.51 -36.39
CA MET A 1 6.17 5.39 -35.30
C MET A 1 7.42 6.04 -34.76
N LEU A 2 7.47 7.36 -34.65
CA LEU A 2 8.61 8.06 -34.06
C LEU A 2 8.81 7.62 -32.62
N ARG A 3 10.05 7.64 -32.11
CA ARG A 3 10.38 7.23 -30.76
C ARG A 3 11.19 8.32 -30.07
N ALA A 4 10.89 8.59 -28.80
CA ALA A 4 11.66 9.45 -27.91
C ALA A 4 12.33 8.58 -26.83
N ALA A 5 13.65 8.40 -26.92
CA ALA A 5 14.43 7.54 -26.02
C ALA A 5 15.29 8.33 -25.03
N SER A 6 15.34 9.64 -25.13
CA SER A 6 16.13 10.51 -24.24
C SER A 6 15.44 11.82 -23.97
N VAL A 7 15.75 12.38 -22.79
CA VAL A 7 15.26 13.67 -22.30
C VAL A 7 16.42 14.66 -22.31
N VAL A 8 16.16 15.87 -22.78
CA VAL A 8 17.10 16.99 -22.70
C VAL A 8 16.48 18.06 -21.81
N ARG A 9 17.23 18.57 -20.84
CA ARG A 9 16.67 19.49 -19.86
C ARG A 9 16.36 20.86 -20.47
N SER A 10 15.38 21.54 -19.90
CA SER A 10 15.00 22.89 -20.29
C SER A 10 16.25 23.82 -20.29
N GLY A 11 16.45 24.55 -21.37
CA GLY A 11 17.61 25.40 -21.56
C GLY A 11 18.88 24.75 -22.15
N GLU A 12 18.89 23.40 -22.32
CA GLU A 12 20.03 22.67 -22.89
C GLU A 12 19.85 22.35 -24.39
N PHE A 13 18.81 22.84 -25.04
CA PHE A 13 18.54 22.63 -26.47
C PHE A 13 18.08 23.91 -27.15
N ASP A 14 18.34 23.99 -28.46
CA ASP A 14 17.91 25.08 -29.30
C ASP A 14 16.41 24.99 -29.62
N ASP A 15 15.67 26.07 -29.40
CA ASP A 15 14.25 26.17 -29.71
C ASP A 15 13.94 25.96 -31.19
N ALA A 16 14.91 26.19 -32.09
CA ALA A 16 14.77 25.88 -33.50
C ALA A 16 14.60 24.39 -33.83
N ARG A 17 14.96 23.52 -32.89
CA ARG A 17 14.77 22.04 -33.00
C ARG A 17 13.42 21.56 -32.51
N VAL A 18 12.66 22.42 -31.86
CA VAL A 18 11.33 22.08 -31.31
C VAL A 18 10.32 22.04 -32.44
N VAL A 19 9.81 20.85 -32.75
CA VAL A 19 8.83 20.60 -33.82
C VAL A 19 7.38 20.55 -33.33
N ASP A 20 7.19 20.25 -32.04
CA ASP A 20 5.87 20.14 -31.44
C ASP A 20 5.93 20.31 -29.91
N ARG A 21 4.76 20.36 -29.26
CA ARG A 21 4.62 20.40 -27.79
C ARG A 21 3.66 19.32 -27.34
N VAL A 22 3.90 18.74 -26.17
CA VAL A 22 3.00 17.76 -25.55
C VAL A 22 2.64 18.21 -24.15
N ALA A 23 1.35 18.37 -23.89
CA ALA A 23 0.83 18.75 -22.59
C ALA A 23 0.60 17.50 -21.73
N LEU A 24 1.20 17.44 -20.55
CA LEU A 24 1.16 16.27 -19.66
C LEU A 24 0.91 16.73 -18.23
N ASP A 25 0.08 16.00 -17.48
CA ASP A 25 -0.02 16.15 -16.03
C ASP A 25 1.22 15.55 -15.32
N ALA A 26 1.34 15.75 -14.00
CA ALA A 26 2.49 15.26 -13.24
C ALA A 26 2.57 13.71 -13.23
N ALA A 27 1.45 12.99 -13.32
CA ALA A 27 1.45 11.53 -13.32
C ALA A 27 1.97 10.98 -14.65
N ASP A 28 1.55 11.54 -15.78
CA ASP A 28 2.01 11.12 -17.11
C ASP A 28 3.45 11.55 -17.37
N ARG A 29 3.92 12.66 -16.74
CA ARG A 29 5.32 13.08 -16.79
C ARG A 29 6.30 12.17 -16.04
N ASN A 30 5.80 11.22 -15.24
CA ASN A 30 6.64 10.25 -14.51
C ASN A 30 6.61 8.85 -15.12
N ARG A 31 6.08 8.69 -16.33
CA ARG A 31 5.99 7.40 -17.01
C ARG A 31 7.22 7.13 -17.88
N ARG A 32 7.70 5.88 -17.80
CA ARG A 32 8.81 5.40 -18.63
C ARG A 32 8.40 5.17 -20.09
N ARG A 33 7.16 4.68 -20.31
CA ARG A 33 6.69 4.28 -21.65
C ARG A 33 5.24 4.68 -21.85
N LEU A 34 4.99 5.49 -22.87
CA LEU A 34 3.65 5.99 -23.19
C LEU A 34 3.60 6.42 -24.67
N VAL A 35 2.48 6.16 -25.34
CA VAL A 35 2.22 6.74 -26.67
C VAL A 35 1.64 8.13 -26.46
N LEU A 36 2.28 9.14 -27.05
CA LEU A 36 1.96 10.54 -26.91
C LEU A 36 1.61 11.14 -28.28
N THR A 37 0.72 12.12 -28.27
CA THR A 37 0.42 12.96 -29.42
C THR A 37 0.55 14.42 -29.02
N GLY A 38 1.43 15.13 -29.70
CA GLY A 38 1.63 16.55 -29.50
C GLY A 38 0.46 17.41 -29.99
N GLU A 39 0.43 18.65 -29.57
CA GLU A 39 -0.60 19.65 -29.96
C GLU A 39 -0.62 19.91 -31.48
N GLY A 40 0.55 19.81 -32.14
CA GLY A 40 0.69 19.89 -33.59
C GLY A 40 0.42 18.57 -34.34
N GLY A 41 0.01 17.50 -33.62
CA GLY A 41 -0.35 16.23 -34.21
C GLY A 41 0.79 15.22 -34.33
N THR A 42 1.99 15.51 -33.85
CA THR A 42 3.12 14.60 -33.86
C THR A 42 2.86 13.43 -32.91
N THR A 43 2.66 12.21 -33.44
CA THR A 43 2.46 11.00 -32.63
C THR A 43 3.76 10.22 -32.51
N PHE A 44 4.18 9.91 -31.28
CA PHE A 44 5.41 9.21 -30.99
C PHE A 44 5.31 8.31 -29.75
N LEU A 45 6.22 7.37 -29.62
CA LEU A 45 6.37 6.53 -28.45
C LEU A 45 7.44 7.12 -27.54
N LEU A 46 7.06 7.56 -26.34
CA LEU A 46 8.01 7.75 -25.24
C LEU A 46 8.49 6.37 -24.79
N ASP A 47 9.80 6.13 -24.79
CA ASP A 47 10.39 4.85 -24.40
C ASP A 47 11.78 5.08 -23.77
N LEU A 48 11.77 5.54 -22.53
CA LEU A 48 12.96 5.89 -21.77
C LEU A 48 13.63 4.62 -21.19
N PRO A 49 14.96 4.57 -21.07
CA PRO A 49 15.66 3.44 -20.47
C PRO A 49 15.27 3.17 -19.02
N GLN A 50 14.99 4.23 -18.28
CA GLN A 50 14.50 4.20 -16.89
C GLN A 50 13.43 5.27 -16.68
N ALA A 51 12.60 5.12 -15.64
CA ALA A 51 11.63 6.12 -15.26
C ALA A 51 12.37 7.43 -14.93
N THR A 52 12.01 8.48 -15.64
CA THR A 52 12.64 9.81 -15.50
C THR A 52 11.52 10.82 -15.34
N ALA A 53 11.53 11.58 -14.26
CA ALA A 53 10.59 12.67 -14.06
C ALA A 53 10.83 13.78 -15.12
N LEU A 54 9.86 13.97 -15.99
CA LEU A 54 9.83 15.05 -16.96
C LEU A 54 9.35 16.33 -16.26
N ARG A 55 10.07 17.44 -16.44
CA ARG A 55 9.69 18.75 -15.92
C ARG A 55 9.07 19.62 -17.00
N ASP A 56 8.35 20.63 -16.59
CA ASP A 56 7.86 21.64 -17.53
C ASP A 56 9.04 22.28 -18.29
N GLY A 57 8.91 22.37 -19.61
CA GLY A 57 9.96 22.89 -20.50
C GLY A 57 11.02 21.89 -20.96
N ASP A 58 11.07 20.65 -20.43
CA ASP A 58 12.00 19.62 -20.92
C ASP A 58 11.72 19.23 -22.38
N GLY A 59 12.75 18.75 -23.09
CA GLY A 59 12.67 18.29 -24.48
C GLY A 59 12.74 16.78 -24.58
N LEU A 60 11.80 16.17 -25.27
CA LEU A 60 11.82 14.76 -25.68
C LEU A 60 12.49 14.64 -27.05
N MET A 61 13.67 14.04 -27.09
CA MET A 61 14.43 13.89 -28.34
C MET A 61 13.89 12.72 -29.15
N LEU A 62 13.35 13.01 -30.32
CA LEU A 62 12.88 12.03 -31.28
C LEU A 62 14.03 11.42 -32.10
N ASP A 63 13.79 10.24 -32.65
CA ASP A 63 14.65 9.67 -33.68
C ASP A 63 14.83 10.69 -34.81
N GLY A 64 16.09 11.03 -35.13
CA GLY A 64 16.40 12.09 -36.12
C GLY A 64 16.72 13.47 -35.52
N GLY A 65 16.69 13.63 -34.20
CA GLY A 65 17.19 14.80 -33.48
C GLY A 65 16.20 15.97 -33.36
N ALA A 66 14.97 15.84 -33.83
CA ALA A 66 13.89 16.80 -33.55
C ALA A 66 13.44 16.67 -32.07
N ILE A 67 12.89 17.72 -31.52
CA ILE A 67 12.50 17.78 -30.11
C ILE A 67 11.01 18.08 -29.99
N VAL A 68 10.31 17.34 -29.12
CA VAL A 68 8.96 17.69 -28.64
C VAL A 68 9.10 18.26 -27.24
N ARG A 69 8.63 19.50 -27.04
CA ARG A 69 8.69 20.16 -25.73
C ARG A 69 7.58 19.66 -24.83
N VAL A 70 7.92 19.30 -23.60
CA VAL A 70 6.96 18.97 -22.54
C VAL A 70 6.38 20.27 -21.98
N VAL A 71 5.07 20.31 -21.86
CA VAL A 71 4.33 21.40 -21.20
C VAL A 71 3.58 20.76 -20.01
N GLY A 72 3.85 21.24 -18.81
CA GLY A 72 3.13 20.83 -17.62
C GLY A 72 1.70 21.38 -17.64
N LEU A 73 0.70 20.48 -17.58
CA LEU A 73 -0.67 20.91 -17.40
C LEU A 73 -0.84 21.59 -16.03
N ALA A 74 -1.64 22.67 -16.01
CA ALA A 74 -2.03 23.27 -14.75
C ALA A 74 -2.94 22.31 -13.98
N GLU A 75 -2.58 22.05 -12.72
CA GLU A 75 -3.31 21.20 -11.79
C GLU A 75 -3.77 22.05 -10.58
N PRO A 76 -4.90 21.72 -9.94
CA PRO A 76 -5.32 22.41 -8.73
C PRO A 76 -4.38 22.08 -7.56
N LEU A 77 -3.63 23.09 -7.09
CA LEU A 77 -2.63 22.98 -6.04
C LEU A 77 -2.97 23.87 -4.84
N ALA A 78 -2.43 23.51 -3.68
CA ALA A 78 -2.34 24.35 -2.52
C ALA A 78 -0.90 24.92 -2.43
N GLU A 79 -0.78 26.23 -2.51
CA GLU A 79 0.46 26.95 -2.26
C GLU A 79 0.54 27.31 -0.77
N ILE A 80 1.59 26.87 -0.11
CA ILE A 80 1.77 26.95 1.35
C ILE A 80 2.95 27.86 1.62
N ALA A 81 2.67 29.03 2.20
CA ALA A 81 3.67 30.03 2.58
C ALA A 81 3.87 30.03 4.09
N ALA A 82 5.13 30.03 4.53
CA ALA A 82 5.51 30.09 5.93
C ALA A 82 5.90 31.51 6.34
N ALA A 83 5.62 31.91 7.59
CA ALA A 83 5.99 33.21 8.10
C ALA A 83 7.50 33.37 8.34
N THR A 84 8.21 32.27 8.66
CA THR A 84 9.66 32.27 8.93
C THR A 84 10.37 31.13 8.21
N PRO A 85 11.69 31.25 7.96
CA PRO A 85 12.46 30.13 7.39
C PRO A 85 12.39 28.84 8.23
N LEU A 86 12.32 28.95 9.56
CA LEU A 86 12.19 27.79 10.44
C LEU A 86 10.84 27.10 10.26
N ASP A 87 9.76 27.86 10.14
CA ASP A 87 8.43 27.29 9.90
C ASP A 87 8.32 26.67 8.51
N PHE A 88 9.01 27.22 7.51
CA PHE A 88 9.14 26.62 6.19
C PHE A 88 9.77 25.22 6.26
N VAL A 89 10.88 25.08 6.99
CA VAL A 89 11.55 23.77 7.19
C VAL A 89 10.63 22.81 7.96
N ARG A 90 9.94 23.28 9.00
CA ARG A 90 8.97 22.44 9.74
C ARG A 90 7.84 21.95 8.86
N LEU A 91 7.26 22.81 8.03
CA LEU A 91 6.21 22.45 7.08
C LEU A 91 6.70 21.41 6.07
N ALA A 92 7.89 21.64 5.47
CA ALA A 92 8.49 20.67 4.55
C ALA A 92 8.70 19.30 5.22
N TRP A 93 9.17 19.29 6.48
CA TRP A 93 9.33 18.05 7.25
C TRP A 93 8.01 17.36 7.53
N HIS A 94 6.96 18.11 7.91
CA HIS A 94 5.62 17.54 8.16
C HIS A 94 4.99 16.98 6.88
N LEU A 95 5.14 17.64 5.74
CA LEU A 95 4.67 17.15 4.45
C LEU A 95 5.44 15.89 4.01
N GLY A 96 6.76 15.90 4.17
CA GLY A 96 7.61 14.74 3.87
C GLY A 96 7.26 13.50 4.72
N ASN A 97 6.97 13.68 6.01
CA ASN A 97 6.53 12.59 6.89
C ASN A 97 5.15 12.01 6.53
N ARG A 98 4.38 12.70 5.72
CA ARG A 98 3.10 12.24 5.18
C ARG A 98 3.23 11.68 3.76
N HIS A 99 4.47 11.55 3.28
CA HIS A 99 4.79 11.11 1.92
C HIS A 99 4.04 11.93 0.84
N ALA A 100 3.70 13.18 1.16
CA ALA A 100 3.09 14.07 0.19
C ALA A 100 4.12 14.44 -0.88
N ASP A 101 3.70 14.40 -2.14
CA ASP A 101 4.48 14.98 -3.22
C ASP A 101 4.55 16.49 -3.03
N VAL A 102 5.75 17.06 -2.96
CA VAL A 102 5.97 18.47 -2.70
C VAL A 102 6.81 19.09 -3.80
N ALA A 103 6.30 20.13 -4.42
CA ALA A 103 7.08 20.99 -5.30
C ALA A 103 7.58 22.24 -4.51
N PHE A 104 8.86 22.60 -4.71
CA PHE A 104 9.44 23.76 -4.10
C PHE A 104 9.41 24.95 -5.09
N ALA A 105 8.86 26.07 -4.67
CA ALA A 105 8.93 27.32 -5.38
C ALA A 105 9.52 28.42 -4.45
N PRO A 106 10.00 29.55 -4.98
CA PRO A 106 10.65 30.57 -4.16
C PRO A 106 9.77 31.04 -3.00
N GLY A 107 10.11 30.60 -1.77
CA GLY A 107 9.43 30.98 -0.54
C GLY A 107 8.12 30.24 -0.24
N VAL A 108 7.72 29.28 -1.07
CA VAL A 108 6.48 28.52 -0.90
C VAL A 108 6.66 27.03 -1.22
N LEU A 109 5.83 26.19 -0.62
CA LEU A 109 5.67 24.79 -0.95
C LEU A 109 4.36 24.62 -1.72
N ARG A 110 4.35 23.75 -2.72
CA ARG A 110 3.13 23.38 -3.45
C ARG A 110 2.86 21.91 -3.30
N VAL A 111 1.62 21.59 -3.00
CA VAL A 111 1.09 20.21 -2.94
C VAL A 111 -0.20 20.16 -3.72
N ARG A 112 -0.63 18.96 -4.16
CA ARG A 112 -1.99 18.81 -4.69
C ARG A 112 -3.00 19.20 -3.62
N ARG A 113 -4.16 19.72 -4.04
CA ARG A 113 -5.25 20.10 -3.14
C ARG A 113 -5.65 18.89 -2.30
N ASP A 114 -5.50 19.03 -0.99
CA ASP A 114 -5.87 18.03 0.00
C ASP A 114 -6.26 18.77 1.29
N HIS A 115 -7.52 18.62 1.71
CA HIS A 115 -8.06 19.35 2.84
C HIS A 115 -7.35 19.02 4.16
N VAL A 116 -6.80 17.80 4.31
CA VAL A 116 -6.05 17.38 5.51
C VAL A 116 -4.69 18.05 5.56
N LEU A 117 -3.97 18.07 4.42
CA LEU A 117 -2.68 18.75 4.31
C LEU A 117 -2.85 20.27 4.46
N GLU A 118 -3.89 20.86 3.85
CA GLU A 118 -4.21 22.28 3.95
C GLU A 118 -4.55 22.68 5.39
N ALA A 119 -5.41 21.90 6.08
CA ALA A 119 -5.76 22.14 7.47
C ALA A 119 -4.55 21.98 8.42
N MET A 120 -3.70 20.98 8.17
CA MET A 120 -2.46 20.80 8.92
C MET A 120 -1.53 22.00 8.74
N ALA A 121 -1.30 22.44 7.50
CA ALA A 121 -0.43 23.57 7.22
C ALA A 121 -0.95 24.87 7.87
N ALA A 122 -2.26 25.12 7.78
CA ALA A 122 -2.91 26.26 8.47
C ALA A 122 -2.78 26.14 9.99
N GLY A 123 -2.94 24.94 10.56
CA GLY A 123 -2.76 24.68 12.01
C GLY A 123 -1.33 24.92 12.49
N LEU A 124 -0.33 24.80 11.60
CA LEU A 124 1.06 25.14 11.86
C LEU A 124 1.38 26.63 11.60
N GLY A 125 0.36 27.45 11.33
CA GLY A 125 0.52 28.89 11.12
C GLY A 125 0.91 29.31 9.70
N ALA A 126 0.82 28.41 8.71
CA ALA A 126 1.07 28.74 7.32
C ALA A 126 -0.14 29.42 6.66
N THR A 127 0.14 30.25 5.65
CA THR A 127 -0.88 30.74 4.73
C THR A 127 -1.04 29.75 3.59
N VAL A 128 -2.26 29.25 3.38
CA VAL A 128 -2.58 28.30 2.31
C VAL A 128 -3.43 28.99 1.27
N THR A 129 -2.97 29.02 0.02
CA THR A 129 -3.66 29.67 -1.10
C THR A 129 -3.89 28.65 -2.24
N PRO A 130 -5.13 28.49 -2.72
CA PRO A 130 -5.39 27.67 -3.88
C PRO A 130 -4.81 28.32 -5.15
N VAL A 131 -4.11 27.54 -5.97
CA VAL A 131 -3.51 27.97 -7.23
C VAL A 131 -3.67 26.92 -8.32
N GLU A 132 -3.73 27.35 -9.57
CA GLU A 132 -3.64 26.48 -10.75
C GLU A 132 -2.26 26.64 -11.36
N ALA A 133 -1.44 25.60 -11.31
CA ALA A 133 -0.06 25.63 -11.82
C ALA A 133 0.42 24.24 -12.24
N ALA A 134 1.46 24.16 -13.05
CA ALA A 134 2.15 22.91 -13.30
C ALA A 134 2.76 22.38 -11.98
N PHE A 135 2.61 21.06 -11.76
CA PHE A 135 3.09 20.42 -10.55
C PHE A 135 4.36 19.62 -10.82
N ASP A 136 5.49 20.14 -10.39
CA ASP A 136 6.82 19.52 -10.52
C ASP A 136 7.35 19.11 -9.14
N PRO A 137 6.84 17.98 -8.55
CA PRO A 137 7.30 17.57 -7.24
C PRO A 137 8.76 17.12 -7.25
N GLU A 138 9.46 17.36 -6.14
CA GLU A 138 10.81 16.84 -5.96
C GLU A 138 10.79 15.30 -5.93
N PRO A 139 11.73 14.65 -6.62
CA PRO A 139 11.84 13.21 -6.56
C PRO A 139 12.17 12.76 -5.13
N GLY A 140 11.53 11.70 -4.64
CA GLY A 140 11.86 11.09 -3.35
C GLY A 140 13.33 10.68 -3.26
N ALA A 141 13.82 10.47 -2.03
CA ALA A 141 15.21 10.05 -1.82
C ALA A 141 15.51 8.76 -2.61
N PRO A 142 16.72 8.61 -3.21
CA PRO A 142 17.11 7.40 -3.92
C PRO A 142 16.96 6.17 -3.00
N GLY A 143 16.10 5.23 -3.36
CA GLY A 143 15.80 4.03 -2.56
C GLY A 143 14.31 3.79 -2.26
N HIS A 144 13.43 4.72 -2.58
CA HIS A 144 11.97 4.59 -2.41
C HIS A 144 11.22 4.70 -3.73
N GLY A 145 11.89 4.41 -4.85
CA GLY A 145 11.23 4.26 -6.15
C GLY A 145 10.48 2.95 -6.21
N HIS A 146 9.17 3.01 -6.36
CA HIS A 146 8.37 1.84 -6.76
C HIS A 146 8.73 1.48 -8.20
N ASP A 147 9.76 0.66 -8.35
CA ASP A 147 10.16 0.12 -9.65
C ASP A 147 9.42 -1.20 -9.89
N HIS A 148 8.39 -1.16 -10.73
CA HIS A 148 7.79 -2.33 -11.33
C HIS A 148 8.57 -2.67 -12.61
N GLY A 149 9.71 -3.33 -12.43
CA GLY A 149 10.50 -3.82 -13.54
C GLY A 149 11.51 -4.84 -13.05
N ALA A 150 11.22 -6.12 -13.31
CA ALA A 150 12.17 -7.19 -13.10
C ALA A 150 13.41 -6.98 -13.98
N ASP A 151 14.58 -6.93 -13.37
CA ASP A 151 15.81 -7.29 -14.05
C ASP A 151 16.74 -8.05 -13.11
N HIS A 152 17.08 -9.28 -13.51
CA HIS A 152 17.92 -10.19 -12.76
C HIS A 152 19.38 -9.86 -12.98
N GLY A 153 19.99 -9.11 -12.08
CA GLY A 153 21.44 -8.94 -12.00
C GLY A 153 22.04 -9.94 -11.00
N HIS A 154 22.86 -10.88 -11.49
CA HIS A 154 23.61 -11.82 -10.66
C HIS A 154 24.63 -11.08 -9.80
N GLY A 155 24.32 -10.90 -8.51
CA GLY A 155 25.27 -10.51 -7.47
C GLY A 155 25.72 -11.73 -6.68
N THR A 156 27.00 -11.84 -6.45
CA THR A 156 27.68 -12.89 -5.65
C THR A 156 27.07 -13.03 -4.26
N PRO A 157 26.80 -14.25 -3.76
CA PRO A 157 26.20 -14.42 -2.45
C PRO A 157 27.16 -13.98 -1.33
N PRO A 158 26.65 -13.37 -0.24
CA PRO A 158 27.46 -13.05 0.94
C PRO A 158 27.92 -14.33 1.67
N PRO A 159 29.00 -14.29 2.44
CA PRO A 159 29.56 -15.46 3.09
C PRO A 159 28.59 -16.04 4.14
N GLU A 160 28.52 -17.36 4.13
CA GLU A 160 27.72 -18.18 5.02
C GLU A 160 28.10 -17.98 6.50
N LEU A 161 27.15 -17.58 7.33
CA LEU A 161 27.35 -17.52 8.79
C LEU A 161 27.22 -18.93 9.37
N PRO A 162 28.04 -19.29 10.38
CA PRO A 162 27.98 -20.60 11.00
C PRO A 162 26.66 -20.81 11.76
N PRO A 163 26.11 -22.03 11.78
CA PRO A 163 24.85 -22.32 12.43
C PRO A 163 24.95 -22.10 13.96
N PRO A 164 23.93 -21.56 14.61
CA PRO A 164 23.90 -21.40 16.05
C PRO A 164 23.83 -22.76 16.76
N PRO A 165 24.40 -22.90 17.96
CA PRO A 165 24.37 -24.15 18.71
C PRO A 165 22.95 -24.48 19.19
N PRO A 166 22.60 -25.77 19.34
CA PRO A 166 21.28 -26.19 19.77
C PRO A 166 21.04 -25.83 21.24
N ALA A 167 20.06 -24.93 21.47
CA ALA A 167 19.56 -24.68 22.81
C ALA A 167 18.53 -25.75 23.20
N ARG A 168 18.79 -26.54 24.21
CA ARG A 168 17.79 -27.38 24.88
C ARG A 168 17.01 -26.51 25.85
N VAL A 169 15.72 -26.34 25.59
CA VAL A 169 14.78 -25.76 26.56
C VAL A 169 13.69 -26.81 26.82
N ALA A 170 13.44 -27.05 28.10
CA ALA A 170 12.44 -27.99 28.57
C ALA A 170 11.04 -27.50 28.21
N GLU A 171 10.23 -28.41 27.70
CA GLU A 171 8.83 -28.20 27.31
C GLU A 171 7.98 -27.81 28.52
N ASN A 172 7.24 -26.70 28.38
CA ASN A 172 6.09 -26.40 29.21
C ASN A 172 4.97 -25.96 28.26
N ASP A 173 3.84 -26.65 28.27
CA ASP A 173 2.77 -26.72 27.25
C ASP A 173 1.97 -25.44 26.98
N ALA A 174 2.45 -24.24 27.32
CA ALA A 174 1.78 -22.98 27.10
C ALA A 174 2.66 -21.93 26.37
N GLN A 175 3.88 -22.25 25.99
CA GLN A 175 4.77 -21.27 25.33
C GLN A 175 4.84 -21.53 23.83
N LEU A 176 4.56 -20.46 23.04
CA LEU A 176 4.87 -20.44 21.61
C LEU A 176 6.36 -20.78 21.42
N PRO A 177 6.72 -21.74 20.55
CA PRO A 177 8.11 -21.97 20.19
C PRO A 177 8.79 -20.65 19.80
N ALA A 178 10.02 -20.40 20.27
CA ALA A 178 10.73 -19.14 20.01
C ALA A 178 10.80 -18.78 18.51
N GLY A 179 10.95 -19.79 17.66
CA GLY A 179 10.91 -19.59 16.20
C GLY A 179 9.53 -19.21 15.66
N ALA A 180 8.43 -19.63 16.29
CA ALA A 180 7.08 -19.25 15.89
C ALA A 180 6.82 -17.77 16.16
N LEU A 181 7.15 -17.30 17.36
CA LEU A 181 7.02 -15.88 17.69
C LEU A 181 7.87 -15.00 16.77
N PHE A 182 9.12 -15.39 16.51
CA PHE A 182 10.01 -14.66 15.59
C PHE A 182 9.39 -14.53 14.18
N ARG A 183 8.84 -15.63 13.64
CA ARG A 183 8.21 -15.62 12.32
C ARG A 183 6.96 -14.74 12.30
N LEU A 184 6.07 -14.84 13.30
CA LEU A 184 4.87 -14.01 13.38
C LEU A 184 5.23 -12.51 13.46
N GLN A 185 6.24 -12.16 14.26
CA GLN A 185 6.73 -10.77 14.33
C GLN A 185 7.33 -10.29 13.01
N ALA A 186 8.06 -11.14 12.27
CA ALA A 186 8.61 -10.80 10.97
C ALA A 186 7.52 -10.65 9.92
N TRP A 187 6.65 -11.65 9.76
CA TRP A 187 5.64 -11.74 8.70
C TRP A 187 4.53 -10.69 8.82
N LEU A 188 4.17 -10.34 10.05
CA LEU A 188 3.07 -9.44 10.36
C LEU A 188 3.57 -8.03 10.78
N SER A 189 4.85 -7.78 10.63
CA SER A 189 5.46 -6.46 10.79
C SER A 189 5.05 -5.54 9.64
N PRO A 190 4.88 -4.23 9.90
CA PRO A 190 4.71 -3.23 8.85
C PRO A 190 5.86 -3.19 7.82
N ALA A 191 7.03 -3.72 8.17
CA ALA A 191 8.20 -3.82 7.27
C ALA A 191 8.13 -5.04 6.32
N TYR A 192 7.20 -5.98 6.53
CA TYR A 192 7.07 -7.12 5.61
C TYR A 192 6.53 -6.66 4.26
N PRO A 193 7.11 -7.09 3.13
CA PRO A 193 6.87 -6.46 1.84
C PRO A 193 5.55 -6.89 1.18
N VAL A 194 4.43 -6.76 1.89
CA VAL A 194 3.07 -7.05 1.37
C VAL A 194 2.37 -5.82 0.80
N GLY A 195 2.92 -4.63 1.00
CA GLY A 195 2.35 -3.37 0.50
C GLY A 195 1.10 -2.92 1.25
N ALA A 196 0.81 -3.44 2.46
CA ALA A 196 -0.39 -3.13 3.24
C ALA A 196 -0.56 -1.62 3.51
N PHE A 197 0.54 -0.87 3.62
CA PHE A 197 0.54 0.57 3.84
C PHE A 197 -0.23 1.38 2.78
N ALA A 198 -0.37 0.85 1.56
CA ALA A 198 -1.05 1.51 0.45
C ALA A 198 -2.57 1.29 0.45
N PHE A 199 -3.13 0.57 1.41
CA PHE A 199 -4.52 0.17 1.44
C PHE A 199 -5.21 0.64 2.73
N SER A 200 -6.45 1.11 2.61
CA SER A 200 -7.29 1.58 3.73
C SER A 200 -8.56 0.78 3.94
N SER A 201 -8.87 -0.17 3.05
CA SER A 201 -10.11 -0.96 3.08
C SER A 201 -11.38 -0.09 3.09
N GLY A 202 -11.36 1.04 2.34
CA GLY A 202 -12.46 2.00 2.28
C GLY A 202 -12.52 2.99 3.46
N LEU A 203 -11.59 2.94 4.41
CA LEU A 203 -11.55 3.87 5.56
C LEU A 203 -11.39 5.33 5.10
N GLU A 204 -10.66 5.58 4.00
CA GLU A 204 -10.48 6.92 3.46
C GLU A 204 -11.83 7.55 3.08
N TRP A 205 -12.69 6.80 2.40
CA TRP A 205 -14.05 7.28 2.10
C TRP A 205 -14.87 7.48 3.37
N ALA A 206 -14.75 6.61 4.37
CA ALA A 206 -15.47 6.73 5.63
C ALA A 206 -15.08 8.02 6.39
N VAL A 207 -13.82 8.44 6.30
CA VAL A 207 -13.36 9.72 6.86
C VAL A 207 -13.95 10.89 6.07
N GLU A 208 -13.93 10.85 4.74
CA GLU A 208 -14.53 11.89 3.90
C GLU A 208 -16.05 12.02 4.12
N ALA A 209 -16.74 10.90 4.32
CA ALA A 209 -18.17 10.87 4.61
C ALA A 209 -18.52 11.31 6.04
N GLY A 210 -17.53 11.54 6.91
CA GLY A 210 -17.74 11.95 8.31
C GLY A 210 -18.12 10.79 9.25
N ASP A 211 -17.99 9.53 8.82
CA ASP A 211 -18.25 8.37 9.68
C ASP A 211 -17.12 8.16 10.69
N VAL A 212 -15.91 8.55 10.33
CA VAL A 212 -14.70 8.46 11.17
C VAL A 212 -14.06 9.84 11.26
N ILE A 213 -14.13 10.45 12.44
CA ILE A 213 -13.69 11.83 12.68
C ILE A 213 -12.72 11.96 13.87
N ASP A 214 -12.61 10.91 14.70
CA ASP A 214 -11.81 10.89 15.92
C ASP A 214 -11.38 9.47 16.29
N ALA A 215 -10.59 9.32 17.36
CA ALA A 215 -10.10 8.04 17.85
C ALA A 215 -11.24 7.07 18.24
N ALA A 216 -12.32 7.59 18.81
CA ALA A 216 -13.44 6.76 19.26
C ALA A 216 -14.26 6.21 18.09
N SER A 217 -14.51 7.00 17.06
CA SER A 217 -15.17 6.55 15.82
C SER A 217 -14.27 5.60 15.02
N LEU A 218 -12.97 5.86 14.97
CA LEU A 218 -11.99 4.94 14.35
C LEU A 218 -11.99 3.58 15.06
N GLN A 219 -11.95 3.56 16.40
CA GLN A 219 -12.02 2.32 17.17
C GLN A 219 -13.30 1.52 16.87
N ARG A 220 -14.46 2.18 16.87
CA ARG A 220 -15.76 1.53 16.56
C ARG A 220 -15.77 0.99 15.13
N TRP A 221 -15.27 1.74 14.18
CA TRP A 221 -15.19 1.34 12.78
C TRP A 221 -14.37 0.08 12.60
N ILE A 222 -13.16 0.04 13.17
CA ILE A 222 -12.28 -1.12 13.11
C ILE A 222 -12.88 -2.32 13.86
N ALA A 223 -13.49 -2.10 15.02
CA ALA A 223 -14.18 -3.16 15.76
C ALA A 223 -15.24 -3.85 14.89
N VAL A 224 -16.10 -3.10 14.20
CA VAL A 224 -17.13 -3.66 13.30
C VAL A 224 -16.50 -4.44 12.14
N ILE A 225 -15.42 -3.93 11.55
CA ILE A 225 -14.70 -4.68 10.49
C ILE A 225 -14.19 -6.03 11.03
N LEU A 226 -13.66 -6.04 12.26
CA LEU A 226 -13.11 -7.27 12.86
C LEU A 226 -14.19 -8.24 13.31
N THR A 227 -15.33 -7.76 13.81
CA THR A 227 -16.37 -8.64 14.35
C THR A 227 -17.40 -9.08 13.32
N ASP A 228 -17.82 -8.19 12.43
CA ASP A 228 -18.97 -8.42 11.55
C ASP A 228 -18.68 -8.12 10.07
N GLY A 229 -17.43 -7.77 9.74
CA GLY A 229 -17.03 -7.39 8.39
C GLY A 229 -15.97 -8.29 7.78
N GLY A 230 -15.25 -7.70 6.80
CA GLY A 230 -14.21 -8.39 6.07
C GLY A 230 -13.10 -8.97 6.96
N GLY A 231 -12.78 -8.34 8.10
CA GLY A 231 -11.82 -8.88 9.05
C GLY A 231 -12.26 -10.18 9.71
N PHE A 232 -13.57 -10.33 10.00
CA PHE A 232 -14.13 -11.60 10.48
C PHE A 232 -14.10 -12.66 9.39
N CYS A 233 -14.50 -12.33 8.17
CA CYS A 233 -14.45 -13.27 7.05
C CYS A 233 -13.01 -13.76 6.79
N ASP A 234 -12.04 -12.83 6.79
CA ASP A 234 -10.62 -13.16 6.66
C ASP A 234 -10.12 -14.08 7.79
N ALA A 235 -10.61 -13.88 9.03
CA ALA A 235 -10.29 -14.76 10.15
C ALA A 235 -10.83 -16.19 9.94
N VAL A 236 -12.05 -16.35 9.44
CA VAL A 236 -12.63 -17.67 9.13
C VAL A 236 -11.85 -18.33 8.00
N PHE A 237 -11.55 -17.61 6.92
CA PHE A 237 -10.75 -18.14 5.81
C PHE A 237 -9.34 -18.57 6.26
N PHE A 238 -8.70 -17.78 7.11
CA PHE A 238 -7.41 -18.12 7.72
C PHE A 238 -7.47 -19.46 8.47
N VAL A 239 -8.48 -19.63 9.33
CA VAL A 239 -8.66 -20.86 10.13
C VAL A 239 -8.84 -22.08 9.24
N HIS A 240 -9.70 -21.98 8.22
CA HIS A 240 -9.97 -23.10 7.32
C HIS A 240 -8.79 -23.46 6.44
N ALA A 241 -8.01 -22.47 5.96
CA ALA A 241 -6.77 -22.73 5.23
C ALA A 241 -5.71 -23.40 6.11
N HIS A 242 -5.55 -22.92 7.35
CA HIS A 242 -4.63 -23.52 8.32
C HIS A 242 -4.99 -24.99 8.59
N ARG A 243 -6.25 -25.28 8.88
CA ARG A 243 -6.74 -26.63 9.13
C ARG A 243 -6.61 -27.57 7.92
N ALA A 244 -6.90 -27.07 6.71
CA ALA A 244 -6.74 -27.85 5.49
C ALA A 244 -5.29 -28.29 5.27
N ILE A 245 -4.32 -27.41 5.57
CA ILE A 245 -2.89 -27.75 5.55
C ILE A 245 -2.55 -28.80 6.62
N GLU A 246 -3.00 -28.65 7.86
CA GLU A 246 -2.74 -29.59 8.94
C GLU A 246 -3.32 -30.99 8.65
N GLN A 247 -4.52 -31.04 8.08
CA GLN A 247 -5.22 -32.27 7.73
C GLN A 247 -4.73 -32.93 6.44
N GLY A 248 -3.94 -32.22 5.65
CA GLY A 248 -3.48 -32.71 4.36
C GLY A 248 -4.58 -32.71 3.29
N ASP A 249 -5.64 -31.93 3.44
CA ASP A 249 -6.78 -31.86 2.53
C ASP A 249 -6.61 -30.75 1.49
N ASP A 250 -6.11 -31.14 0.31
CA ASP A 250 -5.89 -30.20 -0.80
C ASP A 250 -7.21 -29.74 -1.45
N ASN A 251 -8.27 -30.53 -1.37
CA ASN A 251 -9.58 -30.12 -1.90
C ASN A 251 -10.22 -29.04 -1.01
N ALA A 252 -10.18 -29.22 0.31
CA ALA A 252 -10.63 -28.19 1.25
C ALA A 252 -9.78 -26.90 1.12
N LEU A 253 -8.47 -27.03 0.90
CA LEU A 253 -7.58 -25.91 0.68
C LEU A 253 -7.93 -25.13 -0.61
N ALA A 254 -8.19 -25.83 -1.70
CA ALA A 254 -8.63 -25.22 -2.95
C ALA A 254 -9.98 -24.50 -2.79
N ALA A 255 -10.95 -25.16 -2.15
CA ALA A 255 -12.28 -24.59 -1.95
C ALA A 255 -12.25 -23.31 -1.11
N VAL A 256 -11.51 -23.29 0.00
CA VAL A 256 -11.38 -22.07 0.82
C VAL A 256 -10.61 -20.97 0.12
N ALA A 257 -9.60 -21.30 -0.68
CA ALA A 257 -8.83 -20.32 -1.44
C ALA A 257 -9.67 -19.65 -2.53
N GLU A 258 -10.46 -20.43 -3.26
CA GLU A 258 -11.42 -19.92 -4.25
C GLU A 258 -12.48 -19.03 -3.61
N LEU A 259 -13.10 -19.50 -2.54
CA LEU A 259 -14.14 -18.76 -1.82
C LEU A 259 -13.61 -17.43 -1.28
N ALA A 260 -12.43 -17.41 -0.67
CA ALA A 260 -11.85 -16.19 -0.10
C ALA A 260 -11.65 -15.08 -1.13
N VAL A 261 -11.27 -15.44 -2.36
CA VAL A 261 -11.11 -14.48 -3.45
C VAL A 261 -12.46 -14.00 -3.98
N ALA A 262 -13.43 -14.92 -4.13
CA ALA A 262 -14.77 -14.61 -4.62
C ALA A 262 -15.60 -13.78 -3.61
N PHE A 263 -15.26 -13.84 -2.33
CA PHE A 263 -16.01 -13.19 -1.25
C PHE A 263 -15.70 -11.69 -1.09
N ALA A 264 -14.74 -11.16 -1.82
CA ALA A 264 -14.37 -9.74 -1.74
C ALA A 264 -15.54 -8.84 -2.20
N PRO A 265 -16.04 -7.89 -1.35
CA PRO A 265 -17.25 -7.12 -1.64
C PRO A 265 -17.06 -6.03 -2.70
N SER A 266 -15.83 -5.67 -3.03
CA SER A 266 -15.49 -4.64 -4.01
C SER A 266 -14.26 -5.02 -4.83
N LYS A 267 -14.08 -4.35 -5.96
CA LYS A 267 -12.89 -4.48 -6.81
C LYS A 267 -11.59 -4.17 -6.03
N GLU A 268 -11.66 -3.13 -5.20
CA GLU A 268 -10.50 -2.68 -4.43
C GLU A 268 -10.15 -3.65 -3.31
N ARG A 269 -11.14 -4.21 -2.60
CA ARG A 269 -10.91 -5.26 -1.60
C ARG A 269 -10.35 -6.54 -2.24
N HIS A 270 -10.85 -6.89 -3.43
CA HIS A 270 -10.29 -7.99 -4.21
C HIS A 270 -8.82 -7.72 -4.58
N LEU A 271 -8.51 -6.52 -5.08
CA LEU A 271 -7.14 -6.11 -5.40
C LEU A 271 -6.24 -6.13 -4.16
N GLU A 272 -6.71 -5.58 -3.05
CA GLU A 272 -5.98 -5.50 -1.79
C GLU A 272 -5.60 -6.89 -1.29
N THR A 273 -6.58 -7.79 -1.09
CA THR A 273 -6.32 -9.11 -0.52
C THR A 273 -5.44 -9.98 -1.43
N THR A 274 -5.63 -9.90 -2.76
CA THR A 274 -4.84 -10.70 -3.71
C THR A 274 -3.43 -10.14 -3.93
N ALA A 275 -3.25 -8.83 -3.93
CA ALA A 275 -1.93 -8.22 -4.01
C ALA A 275 -1.09 -8.53 -2.75
N GLN A 276 -1.68 -8.38 -1.56
CA GLN A 276 -1.01 -8.71 -0.30
C GLN A 276 -0.70 -10.22 -0.20
N GLY A 277 -1.65 -11.07 -0.58
CA GLY A 277 -1.45 -12.52 -0.57
C GLY A 277 -0.36 -12.98 -1.51
N GLY A 278 -0.34 -12.46 -2.73
CA GLY A 278 0.72 -12.75 -3.72
C GLY A 278 2.10 -12.28 -3.27
N ALA A 279 2.19 -11.06 -2.73
CA ALA A 279 3.44 -10.51 -2.21
C ALA A 279 3.93 -11.28 -0.98
N PHE A 280 3.01 -11.68 -0.08
CA PHE A 280 3.35 -12.52 1.08
C PHE A 280 3.92 -13.87 0.64
N LEU A 281 3.27 -14.56 -0.30
CA LEU A 281 3.74 -15.83 -0.83
C LEU A 281 5.14 -15.72 -1.45
N ALA A 282 5.36 -14.69 -2.26
CA ALA A 282 6.66 -14.46 -2.90
C ALA A 282 7.77 -14.27 -1.86
N ALA A 283 7.57 -13.38 -0.89
CA ALA A 283 8.53 -13.09 0.16
C ALA A 283 8.76 -14.30 1.09
N THR A 284 7.67 -14.99 1.48
CA THR A 284 7.77 -16.11 2.42
C THR A 284 8.40 -17.33 1.77
N ARG A 285 8.13 -17.63 0.51
CA ARG A 285 8.81 -18.72 -0.22
C ARG A 285 10.31 -18.46 -0.35
N ALA A 286 10.72 -17.21 -0.55
CA ALA A 286 12.13 -16.86 -0.67
C ALA A 286 12.88 -16.98 0.68
N ALA A 287 12.27 -16.53 1.78
CA ALA A 287 12.94 -16.42 3.08
C ALA A 287 12.66 -17.60 4.04
N TRP A 288 11.45 -18.15 3.99
CA TRP A 288 10.97 -19.26 4.85
C TRP A 288 10.20 -20.30 4.03
N PRO A 289 10.86 -21.02 3.10
CA PRO A 289 10.19 -22.02 2.27
C PRO A 289 9.63 -23.17 3.12
N CYS A 290 8.45 -23.65 2.76
CA CYS A 290 7.85 -24.84 3.35
C CYS A 290 6.92 -25.54 2.35
N ALA A 291 6.75 -26.86 2.49
CA ALA A 291 5.94 -27.68 1.61
C ALA A 291 4.44 -27.25 1.54
N ALA A 292 3.92 -26.62 2.60
CA ALA A 292 2.56 -26.13 2.63
C ALA A 292 2.29 -25.04 1.59
N LEU A 293 3.25 -24.16 1.34
CA LEU A 293 3.14 -23.12 0.32
C LEU A 293 3.17 -23.68 -1.10
N ASP A 294 3.90 -24.77 -1.32
CA ASP A 294 3.94 -25.47 -2.62
C ASP A 294 2.62 -26.22 -2.85
N ARG A 295 2.08 -26.85 -1.80
CA ARG A 295 0.75 -27.47 -1.83
C ARG A 295 -0.35 -26.46 -2.13
N LEU A 296 -0.33 -25.29 -1.48
CA LEU A 296 -1.27 -24.20 -1.77
C LEU A 296 -1.23 -23.77 -3.24
N ALA A 297 -0.04 -23.61 -3.80
CA ALA A 297 0.08 -23.24 -5.21
C ALA A 297 -0.34 -24.34 -6.18
N ALA A 298 -0.20 -25.59 -5.80
CA ALA A 298 -0.66 -26.74 -6.60
C ALA A 298 -2.18 -26.90 -6.54
N ALA A 299 -2.78 -26.72 -5.34
CA ALA A 299 -4.22 -26.81 -5.12
C ALA A 299 -4.98 -25.63 -5.73
N TRP A 300 -4.43 -24.42 -5.66
CA TRP A 300 -5.05 -23.20 -6.15
C TRP A 300 -4.05 -22.35 -6.97
N PRO A 301 -4.05 -22.48 -8.31
CA PRO A 301 -3.16 -21.72 -9.20
C PRO A 301 -3.66 -20.28 -9.47
N GLY A 302 -4.82 -19.90 -8.93
CA GLY A 302 -5.40 -18.55 -9.06
C GLY A 302 -4.77 -17.52 -8.13
N PRO A 303 -5.29 -16.26 -8.13
CA PRO A 303 -4.86 -15.24 -7.18
C PRO A 303 -5.13 -15.70 -5.75
N CYS A 304 -4.19 -15.49 -4.84
CA CYS A 304 -4.28 -15.95 -3.46
C CYS A 304 -4.66 -14.80 -2.52
N ALA A 305 -5.74 -14.97 -1.76
CA ALA A 305 -6.12 -14.01 -0.73
C ALA A 305 -5.13 -14.03 0.44
N TYR A 306 -4.91 -12.88 1.06
CA TYR A 306 -3.93 -12.69 2.13
C TYR A 306 -4.12 -13.61 3.34
N PRO A 307 -5.36 -13.80 3.89
CA PRO A 307 -5.58 -14.73 5.00
C PRO A 307 -5.23 -16.18 4.66
N ILE A 308 -5.46 -16.60 3.40
CA ILE A 308 -5.11 -17.96 2.95
C ILE A 308 -3.60 -18.16 2.95
N ALA A 309 -2.87 -17.19 2.41
CA ALA A 309 -1.40 -17.24 2.33
C ALA A 309 -0.76 -17.32 3.72
N VAL A 310 -1.22 -16.47 4.66
CA VAL A 310 -0.69 -16.43 6.03
C VAL A 310 -1.10 -17.68 6.82
N GLY A 311 -2.37 -18.12 6.70
CA GLY A 311 -2.86 -19.33 7.37
C GLY A 311 -2.11 -20.59 6.93
N ALA A 312 -1.89 -20.77 5.63
CA ALA A 312 -1.12 -21.88 5.09
C ALA A 312 0.35 -21.84 5.54
N ALA A 313 0.98 -20.67 5.53
CA ALA A 313 2.35 -20.51 6.02
C ALA A 313 2.46 -20.84 7.52
N ALA A 314 1.52 -20.38 8.34
CA ALA A 314 1.50 -20.64 9.76
C ALA A 314 1.42 -22.17 10.05
N ALA A 315 0.47 -22.87 9.41
CA ALA A 315 0.35 -24.33 9.53
C ALA A 315 1.61 -25.05 9.03
N GLY A 316 2.15 -24.63 7.86
CA GLY A 316 3.35 -25.23 7.29
C GLY A 316 4.62 -25.08 8.14
N HIS A 317 4.63 -24.11 9.02
CA HIS A 317 5.69 -23.88 10.00
C HIS A 317 5.33 -24.35 11.43
N ALA A 318 4.28 -25.17 11.55
CA ALA A 318 3.79 -25.72 12.82
C ALA A 318 3.49 -24.64 13.89
N ILE A 319 3.03 -23.46 13.45
CA ILE A 319 2.56 -22.41 14.34
C ILE A 319 1.07 -22.66 14.62
N ALA A 320 0.71 -22.79 15.89
CA ALA A 320 -0.67 -23.06 16.31
C ALA A 320 -1.63 -21.96 15.80
N VAL A 321 -2.84 -22.37 15.40
CA VAL A 321 -3.83 -21.51 14.75
C VAL A 321 -4.23 -20.30 15.61
N VAL A 322 -4.42 -20.48 16.92
CA VAL A 322 -4.89 -19.42 17.83
C VAL A 322 -3.91 -18.22 17.88
N PRO A 323 -2.64 -18.39 18.26
CA PRO A 323 -1.69 -17.28 18.30
C PRO A 323 -1.41 -16.72 16.91
N ALA A 324 -1.42 -17.54 15.85
CA ALA A 324 -1.20 -17.08 14.49
C ALA A 324 -2.36 -16.19 14.01
N LEU A 325 -3.61 -16.56 14.26
CA LEU A 325 -4.79 -15.78 13.92
C LEU A 325 -4.88 -14.49 14.73
N ALA A 326 -4.62 -14.53 16.04
CA ALA A 326 -4.61 -13.33 16.87
C ALA A 326 -3.56 -12.31 16.39
N ALA A 327 -2.36 -12.78 16.03
CA ALA A 327 -1.32 -11.93 15.46
C ALA A 327 -1.71 -11.37 14.08
N PHE A 328 -2.38 -12.16 13.24
CA PHE A 328 -2.90 -11.71 11.95
C PHE A 328 -3.94 -10.60 12.12
N LEU A 329 -4.93 -10.77 12.99
CA LEU A 329 -5.97 -9.77 13.27
C LEU A 329 -5.37 -8.51 13.89
N HIS A 330 -4.37 -8.64 14.76
CA HIS A 330 -3.61 -7.50 15.27
C HIS A 330 -2.95 -6.72 14.13
N ALA A 331 -2.30 -7.40 13.17
CA ALA A 331 -1.66 -6.74 12.03
C ALA A 331 -2.67 -6.02 11.13
N VAL A 332 -3.85 -6.63 10.88
CA VAL A 332 -4.96 -6.00 10.16
C VAL A 332 -5.42 -4.73 10.88
N ALA A 333 -5.68 -4.81 12.20
CA ALA A 333 -6.06 -3.66 13.00
C ALA A 333 -4.99 -2.55 12.99
N ALA A 334 -3.72 -2.91 13.17
CA ALA A 334 -2.60 -1.97 13.17
C ALA A 334 -2.45 -1.24 11.83
N ASN A 335 -2.68 -1.94 10.70
CA ASN A 335 -2.66 -1.32 9.37
C ASN A 335 -3.82 -0.31 9.21
N LEU A 336 -5.04 -0.66 9.60
CA LEU A 336 -6.19 0.24 9.55
C LEU A 336 -6.01 1.46 10.48
N ILE A 337 -5.44 1.26 11.67
CA ILE A 337 -5.09 2.36 12.58
C ILE A 337 -4.04 3.27 11.93
N SER A 338 -3.01 2.71 11.30
CA SER A 338 -2.01 3.49 10.58
C SER A 338 -2.62 4.32 9.45
N ALA A 339 -3.61 3.78 8.73
CA ALA A 339 -4.38 4.53 7.75
C ALA A 339 -5.20 5.64 8.44
N GLY A 340 -5.91 5.32 9.52
CA GLY A 340 -6.70 6.28 10.30
C GLY A 340 -5.87 7.45 10.85
N VAL A 341 -4.68 7.20 11.38
CA VAL A 341 -3.77 8.25 11.87
C VAL A 341 -3.31 9.19 10.75
N ARG A 342 -3.24 8.71 9.52
CA ARG A 342 -2.91 9.55 8.34
C ARG A 342 -4.10 10.36 7.82
N LEU A 343 -5.31 9.84 7.98
CA LEU A 343 -6.56 10.42 7.46
C LEU A 343 -7.26 11.34 8.45
N VAL A 344 -7.20 11.00 9.73
CA VAL A 344 -7.79 11.78 10.83
C VAL A 344 -6.64 12.46 11.60
N PRO A 345 -6.78 13.70 12.11
CA PRO A 345 -5.71 14.39 12.83
C PRO A 345 -5.47 13.76 14.22
N LEU A 346 -5.03 12.49 14.22
CA LEU A 346 -4.70 11.71 15.42
C LEU A 346 -3.20 11.65 15.66
N GLY A 347 -2.80 11.65 16.94
CA GLY A 347 -1.43 11.38 17.33
C GLY A 347 -1.10 9.88 17.32
N GLN A 348 0.20 9.54 17.24
CA GLN A 348 0.64 8.14 17.34
C GLN A 348 0.20 7.46 18.63
N THR A 349 0.17 8.21 19.74
CA THR A 349 -0.32 7.72 21.05
C THR A 349 -1.80 7.37 21.00
N ASP A 350 -2.61 8.13 20.25
CA ASP A 350 -4.04 7.83 20.10
C ASP A 350 -4.23 6.55 19.29
N GLY A 351 -3.42 6.33 18.25
CA GLY A 351 -3.38 5.06 17.53
C GLY A 351 -3.07 3.87 18.44
N GLN A 352 -2.10 4.01 19.36
CA GLN A 352 -1.77 2.96 20.33
C GLN A 352 -2.90 2.72 21.35
N ARG A 353 -3.62 3.77 21.78
CA ARG A 353 -4.80 3.63 22.63
C ARG A 353 -5.94 2.88 21.93
N VAL A 354 -6.18 3.18 20.65
CA VAL A 354 -7.15 2.44 19.83
C VAL A 354 -6.76 0.99 19.71
N LEU A 355 -5.49 0.68 19.43
CA LEU A 355 -5.01 -0.69 19.31
C LEU A 355 -5.18 -1.47 20.61
N ALA A 356 -4.81 -0.89 21.75
CA ALA A 356 -4.99 -1.50 23.08
C ALA A 356 -6.48 -1.77 23.38
N ALA A 357 -7.37 -0.86 23.01
CA ALA A 357 -8.82 -1.04 23.21
C ALA A 357 -9.43 -2.13 22.31
N LEU A 358 -8.77 -2.50 21.20
CA LEU A 358 -9.19 -3.59 20.30
C LEU A 358 -8.69 -4.96 20.73
N GLU A 359 -7.82 -5.08 21.73
CA GLU A 359 -7.32 -6.37 22.21
C GLU A 359 -8.43 -7.37 22.58
N PRO A 360 -9.46 -7.01 23.39
CA PRO A 360 -10.55 -7.95 23.68
C PRO A 360 -11.40 -8.28 22.45
N VAL A 361 -11.55 -7.36 21.50
CA VAL A 361 -12.27 -7.60 20.24
C VAL A 361 -11.53 -8.64 19.38
N ILE A 362 -10.20 -8.54 19.28
CA ILE A 362 -9.37 -9.50 18.56
C ILE A 362 -9.46 -10.88 19.20
N ALA A 363 -9.45 -10.98 20.53
CA ALA A 363 -9.59 -12.24 21.26
C ALA A 363 -10.94 -12.90 20.99
N GLU A 364 -12.04 -12.13 21.06
CA GLU A 364 -13.39 -12.58 20.78
C GLU A 364 -13.54 -13.03 19.32
N THR A 365 -13.07 -12.22 18.37
CA THR A 365 -13.09 -12.56 16.93
C THR A 365 -12.33 -13.84 16.65
N THR A 366 -11.16 -14.02 17.27
CA THR A 366 -10.37 -15.25 17.17
C THR A 366 -11.18 -16.46 17.63
N ALA A 367 -11.81 -16.39 18.80
CA ALA A 367 -12.60 -17.48 19.34
C ALA A 367 -13.83 -17.83 18.46
N ARG A 368 -14.52 -16.81 17.96
CA ARG A 368 -15.66 -16.99 17.04
C ARG A 368 -15.24 -17.62 15.71
N ALA A 369 -14.17 -17.11 15.08
CA ALA A 369 -13.68 -17.63 13.81
C ALA A 369 -13.27 -19.11 13.89
N LEU A 370 -12.68 -19.53 15.01
CA LEU A 370 -12.34 -20.93 15.27
C LEU A 370 -13.56 -21.86 15.31
N ALA A 371 -14.72 -21.36 15.72
CA ALA A 371 -15.96 -22.12 15.85
C ALA A 371 -16.86 -22.03 14.62
N THR A 372 -16.60 -21.11 13.68
CA THR A 372 -17.46 -20.84 12.53
C THR A 372 -17.20 -21.83 11.39
N PRO A 373 -18.22 -22.60 10.94
CA PRO A 373 -18.15 -23.38 9.71
C PRO A 373 -17.92 -22.47 8.48
N LEU A 374 -17.29 -23.01 7.43
CA LEU A 374 -17.03 -22.25 6.22
C LEU A 374 -18.34 -21.79 5.53
N ASP A 375 -19.38 -22.60 5.58
CA ASP A 375 -20.69 -22.29 4.99
C ASP A 375 -21.45 -21.17 5.73
N ASP A 376 -21.04 -20.85 6.96
CA ASP A 376 -21.64 -19.79 7.77
C ASP A 376 -20.84 -18.46 7.70
N VAL A 377 -19.82 -18.40 6.83
CA VAL A 377 -19.07 -17.16 6.65
C VAL A 377 -19.94 -16.07 6.03
N GLY A 378 -19.92 -14.87 6.63
CA GLY A 378 -20.72 -13.75 6.15
C GLY A 378 -20.26 -12.42 6.72
N SER A 379 -20.52 -11.32 5.96
CA SER A 379 -20.33 -9.95 6.40
C SER A 379 -21.70 -9.30 6.66
N ALA A 380 -21.79 -8.55 7.78
CA ALA A 380 -22.91 -7.68 8.10
C ALA A 380 -22.45 -6.20 8.28
N ALA A 381 -21.21 -5.89 7.97
CA ALA A 381 -20.63 -4.56 8.05
C ALA A 381 -20.99 -3.71 6.81
N PHE A 382 -22.27 -3.61 6.46
CA PHE A 382 -22.76 -2.97 5.22
C PHE A 382 -22.20 -1.56 4.99
N ARG A 383 -21.97 -0.79 6.06
CA ARG A 383 -21.41 0.56 5.92
C ARG A 383 -19.94 0.53 5.49
N ALA A 384 -19.17 -0.43 5.98
CA ALA A 384 -17.77 -0.63 5.57
C ALA A 384 -17.67 -1.16 4.14
N ASP A 385 -18.54 -2.10 3.75
CA ASP A 385 -18.59 -2.62 2.38
C ASP A 385 -19.00 -1.51 1.39
N LEU A 386 -19.99 -0.68 1.77
CA LEU A 386 -20.39 0.49 0.98
C LEU A 386 -19.25 1.53 0.89
N ALA A 387 -18.50 1.75 1.96
CA ALA A 387 -17.36 2.66 1.95
C ALA A 387 -16.31 2.21 0.95
N SER A 388 -15.98 0.92 0.91
CA SER A 388 -15.06 0.34 -0.07
C SER A 388 -15.55 0.50 -1.51
N LEU A 389 -16.86 0.28 -1.78
CA LEU A 389 -17.44 0.50 -3.10
C LEU A 389 -17.44 1.98 -3.52
N ARG A 390 -17.66 2.90 -2.57
CA ARG A 390 -17.65 4.35 -2.83
C ARG A 390 -16.24 4.87 -3.06
N HIS A 391 -15.26 4.30 -2.38
CA HIS A 391 -13.86 4.64 -2.57
C HIS A 391 -13.39 4.38 -4.03
N GLU A 392 -13.93 3.38 -4.73
CA GLU A 392 -13.60 3.10 -6.13
C GLU A 392 -13.78 4.32 -7.07
N THR A 393 -14.70 5.22 -6.73
CA THR A 393 -15.03 6.41 -7.52
C THR A 393 -14.65 7.73 -6.83
N GLN A 394 -13.96 7.67 -5.70
CA GLN A 394 -13.49 8.85 -4.98
C GLN A 394 -12.46 9.62 -5.81
N TYR A 395 -12.65 10.93 -5.95
CA TYR A 395 -11.84 11.74 -6.86
C TYR A 395 -10.41 11.92 -6.37
N THR A 396 -10.23 12.25 -5.09
CA THR A 396 -8.90 12.39 -4.47
C THR A 396 -8.65 11.21 -3.56
N ARG A 397 -7.53 10.50 -3.76
CA ARG A 397 -7.21 9.30 -3.00
C ARG A 397 -5.75 9.27 -2.57
N LEU A 398 -5.53 9.01 -1.28
CA LEU A 398 -4.22 8.70 -0.70
C LEU A 398 -3.92 7.20 -0.79
N PHE A 399 -4.97 6.38 -0.76
CA PHE A 399 -4.89 4.94 -0.73
C PHE A 399 -5.40 4.30 -2.03
N ARG A 400 -5.04 3.06 -2.22
CA ARG A 400 -5.45 2.26 -3.38
C ARG A 400 -6.79 1.53 -3.15
N SER A 401 -7.24 1.46 -1.88
CA SER A 401 -8.54 0.90 -1.49
C SER A 401 -9.08 1.60 -0.27
#